data_b53b49102ca94364217efb119634abaf
#
_entry.id   b53b49102ca94364217efb119634abaf
#
_cell.length_a   1.000
_cell.length_b   1.000
_cell.length_c   1.000
_cell.angle_alpha   90.00
_cell.angle_beta   90.00
_cell.angle_gamma   90.00
#
_symmetry.space_group_name_H-M   'P 1'
#
loop_
_entity.id
_entity.type
_entity.pdbx_description
1 polymer ?
#
loop_
_entity_poly.entity_id
_entity_poly.type
_entity_poly.pdbx_seq_one_letter_code
_entity_poly.pdbx_strand_id
1 'polypeptide(L)'
;MKKKNVASMAMAAMMAAGALPMNAWAAPEVNHDEPLTIEVYDVAANYQGMQTGWYAKEIKDRFNIELNIVAPQVSGDAASLYQTRCASGDLGDIIILDNADMQDCVDVGLIADISEDLPNYENLMKYEEQISLFNDSINEVIGTEGVYAIPAEMNSNGPTEYKEDTVAVMPRLEWDHYVEVGAPEMKNLDDLLDTLKKIQDAYPTNEAGDKTYALSLWPDWDGTSIENVNQLTKWYGQEVNGSILLGTDNSITPLTDKDGAYYKMLKFLYKANQMGLVDPDSATQDWNAACDKMRQGRVHLFWYNWQYGFWNSPAKGEARQNYRGIPLEDLNIYQASDTYYGDGRAWAVGSNVSDEDKARILEFMDWLCSPEGLTMQHIGQEGFIYTVNDDGTYTLTDAGMTRFADDPQVPEELGGGSWTDGNNQINQWLVASIEMNPETGETFGSDY
;
A
#
# COMPACT_ATOMS: atom_id res chain seq x y z
N MET A 1 -10.34 -0.65 49.89
CA MET A 1 -11.00 0.53 49.33
C MET A 1 -10.06 1.71 49.44
N LYS A 2 -9.89 2.52 48.40
CA LYS A 2 -9.01 3.66 48.14
C LYS A 2 -7.69 3.34 47.42
N LYS A 3 -7.78 3.09 46.11
CA LYS A 3 -6.72 3.34 45.09
C LYS A 3 -7.41 3.32 43.71
N LYS A 4 -8.25 4.31 43.41
CA LYS A 4 -8.86 4.47 42.06
C LYS A 4 -9.22 5.92 41.72
N ASN A 5 -8.54 6.93 42.21
CA ASN A 5 -8.86 8.32 41.88
C ASN A 5 -7.62 9.22 41.70
N VAL A 6 -6.48 8.69 41.22
CA VAL A 6 -5.31 9.55 40.97
C VAL A 6 -5.00 9.68 39.47
N ALA A 7 -5.44 8.74 38.64
CA ALA A 7 -5.20 8.81 37.20
C ALA A 7 -6.11 9.79 36.43
N SER A 8 -7.30 10.10 36.97
CA SER A 8 -8.24 11.04 36.31
C SER A 8 -7.98 12.53 36.59
N MET A 9 -7.05 12.88 37.47
CA MET A 9 -6.70 14.28 37.76
C MET A 9 -5.44 14.76 37.02
N ALA A 10 -4.63 13.89 36.50
CA ALA A 10 -3.45 14.26 35.71
C ALA A 10 -3.82 14.69 34.27
N MET A 11 -4.81 14.03 33.64
CA MET A 11 -5.29 14.43 32.32
C MET A 11 -6.06 15.75 32.28
N ALA A 12 -6.70 16.15 33.36
CA ALA A 12 -7.41 17.44 33.39
C ALA A 12 -6.51 18.65 33.68
N ALA A 13 -5.26 18.42 34.08
CA ALA A 13 -4.31 19.52 34.39
C ALA A 13 -3.44 19.89 33.17
N MET A 14 -3.30 19.02 32.15
CA MET A 14 -2.59 19.36 30.92
C MET A 14 -3.45 20.14 29.90
N MET A 15 -4.78 20.05 29.96
CA MET A 15 -5.66 20.84 29.09
C MET A 15 -5.86 22.31 29.54
N ALA A 16 -5.27 22.77 30.63
CA ALA A 16 -5.44 24.13 31.12
C ALA A 16 -4.15 25.00 31.07
N ALA A 17 -3.06 24.49 30.50
CA ALA A 17 -1.76 25.19 30.54
C ALA A 17 -1.21 25.58 29.17
N GLY A 18 -2.01 25.68 28.12
CA GLY A 18 -1.43 25.93 26.83
C GLY A 18 -2.29 26.63 25.79
N ALA A 19 -2.89 27.74 26.11
CA ALA A 19 -3.20 28.73 25.07
C ALA A 19 -2.11 29.83 25.12
N LEU A 20 -0.88 29.44 24.90
CA LEU A 20 0.12 30.36 24.35
C LEU A 20 -0.16 30.45 22.85
N PRO A 21 -0.12 31.63 22.21
CA PRO A 21 -0.16 31.69 20.76
C PRO A 21 1.07 30.90 20.30
N MET A 22 0.84 29.73 19.70
CA MET A 22 1.86 29.10 18.86
C MET A 22 2.13 30.15 17.80
N ASN A 23 3.31 30.79 17.83
CA ASN A 23 3.85 31.39 16.64
C ASN A 23 4.06 30.22 15.69
N ALA A 24 3.14 30.07 14.74
CA ALA A 24 3.40 29.22 13.59
C ALA A 24 4.67 29.79 12.95
N TRP A 25 5.77 29.09 13.11
CA TRP A 25 6.99 29.42 12.39
C TRP A 25 6.65 29.08 10.95
N ALA A 26 6.80 30.03 10.06
CA ALA A 26 6.66 29.75 8.63
C ALA A 26 7.70 28.68 8.28
N ALA A 27 7.30 27.73 7.43
CA ALA A 27 8.27 26.78 6.88
C ALA A 27 9.53 27.51 6.40
N PRO A 28 10.73 26.92 6.57
CA PRO A 28 11.97 27.52 6.10
C PRO A 28 11.82 27.90 4.63
N GLU A 29 12.35 29.06 4.24
CA GLU A 29 12.42 29.41 2.81
C GLU A 29 13.40 28.45 2.12
N VAL A 30 12.85 27.58 1.26
CA VAL A 30 13.61 26.53 0.58
C VAL A 30 14.07 27.01 -0.78
N ASN A 31 15.35 26.78 -1.11
CA ASN A 31 15.91 27.13 -2.40
C ASN A 31 15.82 25.92 -3.36
N HIS A 32 15.11 26.08 -4.47
CA HIS A 32 14.96 25.06 -5.52
C HIS A 32 15.86 25.32 -6.75
N ASP A 33 16.76 26.31 -6.72
CA ASP A 33 17.57 26.65 -7.88
C ASP A 33 18.52 25.52 -8.29
N GLU A 34 19.06 24.80 -7.31
CA GLU A 34 19.96 23.67 -7.56
C GLU A 34 19.16 22.35 -7.53
N PRO A 35 19.37 21.44 -8.50
CA PRO A 35 18.73 20.14 -8.51
C PRO A 35 19.21 19.30 -7.33
N LEU A 36 18.29 18.59 -6.66
CA LEU A 36 18.59 17.67 -5.58
C LEU A 36 18.21 16.25 -6.00
N THR A 37 19.17 15.33 -5.93
CA THR A 37 18.88 13.90 -6.05
C THR A 37 18.74 13.32 -4.65
N ILE A 38 17.59 12.72 -4.37
CA ILE A 38 17.25 12.08 -3.10
C ILE A 38 17.32 10.57 -3.28
N GLU A 39 18.10 9.88 -2.47
CA GLU A 39 18.09 8.43 -2.40
C GLU A 39 16.95 7.98 -1.48
N VAL A 40 15.99 7.21 -2.03
CA VAL A 40 14.85 6.68 -1.32
C VAL A 40 15.07 5.19 -1.09
N TYR A 41 15.35 4.79 0.15
CA TYR A 41 15.37 3.38 0.53
C TYR A 41 13.96 2.95 0.92
N ASP A 42 13.34 2.09 0.13
CA ASP A 42 11.93 1.75 0.26
C ASP A 42 11.71 0.24 0.18
N VAL A 43 11.32 -0.36 1.31
CA VAL A 43 11.04 -1.81 1.41
C VAL A 43 9.81 -2.25 0.60
N ALA A 44 8.92 -1.33 0.27
CA ALA A 44 7.67 -1.61 -0.46
C ALA A 44 7.76 -1.30 -1.97
N ALA A 45 8.85 -0.64 -2.43
CA ALA A 45 8.97 -0.25 -3.82
C ALA A 45 9.12 -1.45 -4.76
N ASN A 46 8.42 -1.39 -5.89
CA ASN A 46 8.51 -2.37 -6.98
C ASN A 46 9.43 -1.91 -8.13
N TYR A 47 10.11 -0.79 -7.96
CA TYR A 47 10.98 -0.17 -8.96
C TYR A 47 12.34 0.17 -8.37
N GLN A 48 13.41 -0.06 -9.12
CA GLN A 48 14.79 0.21 -8.72
C GLN A 48 15.43 1.21 -9.70
N GLY A 49 15.99 2.31 -9.17
CA GLY A 49 16.73 3.30 -9.94
C GLY A 49 16.09 4.69 -9.95
N MET A 50 16.54 5.56 -10.88
CA MET A 50 15.98 6.91 -11.01
C MET A 50 14.51 6.85 -11.41
N GLN A 51 13.66 7.52 -10.64
CA GLN A 51 12.24 7.63 -10.95
C GLN A 51 12.03 8.25 -12.33
N THR A 52 11.03 7.76 -13.07
CA THR A 52 10.74 8.19 -14.44
C THR A 52 9.24 8.42 -14.64
N GLY A 53 8.87 8.95 -15.80
CA GLY A 53 7.49 9.15 -16.18
C GLY A 53 6.88 10.43 -15.62
N TRP A 54 5.58 10.51 -15.72
CA TRP A 54 4.80 11.71 -15.41
C TRP A 54 4.94 12.18 -13.95
N TYR A 55 5.00 11.26 -13.00
CA TYR A 55 5.09 11.61 -11.58
C TYR A 55 6.48 12.14 -11.21
N ALA A 56 7.54 11.55 -11.78
CA ALA A 56 8.89 12.09 -11.64
C ALA A 56 9.01 13.49 -12.22
N LYS A 57 8.36 13.76 -13.37
CA LYS A 57 8.30 15.10 -13.96
C LYS A 57 7.61 16.09 -13.04
N GLU A 58 6.46 15.72 -12.44
CA GLU A 58 5.73 16.59 -11.52
C GLU A 58 6.57 16.98 -10.30
N ILE A 59 7.25 16.00 -9.68
CA ILE A 59 8.16 16.25 -8.55
C ILE A 59 9.32 17.16 -8.97
N LYS A 60 9.91 16.91 -10.13
CA LYS A 60 11.02 17.71 -10.64
C LYS A 60 10.62 19.15 -10.97
N ASP A 61 9.49 19.33 -11.64
CA ASP A 61 9.02 20.66 -12.04
C ASP A 61 8.66 21.52 -10.82
N ARG A 62 8.16 20.90 -9.76
CA ARG A 62 7.72 21.58 -8.54
C ARG A 62 8.85 21.85 -7.55
N PHE A 63 9.67 20.87 -7.29
CA PHE A 63 10.66 20.90 -6.20
C PHE A 63 12.11 20.88 -6.69
N ASN A 64 12.36 20.71 -7.99
CA ASN A 64 13.66 20.41 -8.56
C ASN A 64 14.35 19.22 -7.87
N ILE A 65 13.55 18.19 -7.51
CA ILE A 65 13.97 16.94 -6.87
C ILE A 65 13.90 15.80 -7.89
N GLU A 66 14.87 14.92 -7.87
CA GLU A 66 14.91 13.65 -8.59
C GLU A 66 15.07 12.51 -7.56
N LEU A 67 14.20 11.50 -7.62
CA LEU A 67 14.25 10.37 -6.69
C LEU A 67 15.02 9.19 -7.29
N ASN A 68 16.03 8.70 -6.57
CA ASN A 68 16.74 7.46 -6.87
C ASN A 68 16.27 6.38 -5.90
N ILE A 69 15.43 5.45 -6.37
CA ILE A 69 14.76 4.47 -5.54
C ILE A 69 15.65 3.24 -5.37
N VAL A 70 15.90 2.85 -4.13
CA VAL A 70 16.56 1.62 -3.71
C VAL A 70 15.48 0.69 -3.17
N ALA A 71 15.13 -0.33 -3.94
CA ALA A 71 14.05 -1.27 -3.66
C ALA A 71 14.59 -2.66 -3.27
N PRO A 72 14.76 -2.95 -1.98
CA PRO A 72 15.34 -4.22 -1.52
C PRO A 72 14.59 -5.45 -2.03
N GLN A 73 13.27 -5.40 -2.06
CA GLN A 73 12.43 -6.53 -2.46
C GLN A 73 12.63 -6.99 -3.92
N VAL A 74 13.03 -6.08 -4.82
CA VAL A 74 13.31 -6.42 -6.22
C VAL A 74 14.81 -6.56 -6.52
N SER A 75 15.68 -6.29 -5.54
CA SER A 75 17.13 -6.40 -5.68
C SER A 75 17.67 -7.84 -5.58
N GLY A 76 16.84 -8.78 -5.12
CA GLY A 76 17.15 -10.22 -5.02
C GLY A 76 17.82 -10.65 -3.70
N ASP A 77 18.34 -9.74 -2.87
CA ASP A 77 18.88 -10.03 -1.53
C ASP A 77 18.60 -8.87 -0.56
N ALA A 78 17.34 -8.72 -0.22
CA ALA A 78 16.86 -7.62 0.62
C ALA A 78 17.55 -7.56 1.98
N ALA A 79 17.69 -8.71 2.66
CA ALA A 79 18.27 -8.77 4.00
C ALA A 79 19.75 -8.37 3.99
N SER A 80 20.54 -8.82 3.01
CA SER A 80 21.95 -8.48 2.88
C SER A 80 22.15 -7.01 2.55
N LEU A 81 21.32 -6.45 1.68
CA LEU A 81 21.35 -5.04 1.33
C LEU A 81 21.05 -4.17 2.56
N TYR A 82 19.99 -4.48 3.30
CA TYR A 82 19.60 -3.78 4.52
C TYR A 82 20.73 -3.81 5.57
N GLN A 83 21.25 -5.00 5.89
CA GLN A 83 22.34 -5.16 6.86
C GLN A 83 23.60 -4.39 6.45
N THR A 84 23.94 -4.41 5.16
CA THR A 84 25.13 -3.70 4.65
C THR A 84 24.96 -2.19 4.79
N ARG A 85 23.80 -1.66 4.46
CA ARG A 85 23.47 -0.25 4.58
C ARG A 85 23.45 0.22 6.03
N CYS A 86 22.78 -0.51 6.93
CA CYS A 86 22.79 -0.22 8.35
C CYS A 86 24.22 -0.23 8.92
N ALA A 87 25.04 -1.21 8.54
CA ALA A 87 26.43 -1.30 8.99
C ALA A 87 27.33 -0.17 8.45
N SER A 88 26.98 0.42 7.29
CA SER A 88 27.68 1.59 6.76
C SER A 88 27.29 2.91 7.44
N GLY A 89 26.19 2.93 8.21
CA GLY A 89 25.63 4.13 8.82
C GLY A 89 24.90 5.03 7.84
N ASP A 90 24.49 4.49 6.70
CA ASP A 90 23.81 5.25 5.62
C ASP A 90 22.78 4.36 4.92
N LEU A 91 21.52 4.59 5.24
CA LEU A 91 20.41 3.84 4.65
C LEU A 91 19.76 4.58 3.47
N GLY A 92 19.94 5.89 3.38
CA GLY A 92 19.37 6.76 2.35
C GLY A 92 18.94 8.11 2.93
N ASP A 93 18.46 8.99 2.06
CA ASP A 93 17.97 10.34 2.44
C ASP A 93 16.50 10.27 2.92
N ILE A 94 15.65 9.56 2.16
CA ILE A 94 14.30 9.14 2.61
C ILE A 94 14.35 7.64 2.87
N ILE A 95 13.82 7.23 4.01
CA ILE A 95 13.87 5.85 4.48
C ILE A 95 12.44 5.39 4.78
N ILE A 96 11.97 4.35 4.07
CA ILE A 96 10.64 3.77 4.24
C ILE A 96 10.81 2.32 4.71
N LEU A 97 10.40 2.05 5.95
CA LEU A 97 10.59 0.77 6.63
C LEU A 97 9.32 0.32 7.34
N ASP A 98 9.24 -0.98 7.61
CA ASP A 98 8.29 -1.52 8.58
C ASP A 98 8.64 -1.04 10.00
N ASN A 99 7.64 -0.97 10.88
CA ASN A 99 7.77 -0.37 12.21
C ASN A 99 8.90 -0.99 13.05
N ALA A 100 9.11 -2.30 13.02
CA ALA A 100 10.17 -2.94 13.79
C ALA A 100 11.57 -2.51 13.33
N ASP A 101 11.81 -2.50 12.02
CA ASP A 101 13.09 -2.05 11.46
C ASP A 101 13.30 -0.54 11.65
N MET A 102 12.22 0.25 11.63
CA MET A 102 12.26 1.68 11.93
C MET A 102 12.73 1.94 13.35
N GLN A 103 12.19 1.21 14.35
CA GLN A 103 12.63 1.31 15.75
C GLN A 103 14.12 1.00 15.89
N ASP A 104 14.60 -0.08 15.28
CA ASP A 104 16.02 -0.46 15.31
C ASP A 104 16.91 0.62 14.69
N CYS A 105 16.48 1.23 13.56
CA CYS A 105 17.21 2.32 12.91
C CYS A 105 17.26 3.60 13.75
N VAL A 106 16.19 3.93 14.47
CA VAL A 106 16.17 5.06 15.41
C VAL A 106 17.12 4.80 16.58
N ASP A 107 17.08 3.61 17.17
CA ASP A 107 17.95 3.24 18.31
C ASP A 107 19.45 3.35 17.98
N VAL A 108 19.84 2.98 16.77
CA VAL A 108 21.24 3.06 16.32
C VAL A 108 21.60 4.41 15.66
N GLY A 109 20.68 5.37 15.61
CA GLY A 109 20.94 6.74 15.17
C GLY A 109 21.04 6.92 13.65
N LEU A 110 20.37 6.10 12.85
CA LEU A 110 20.30 6.22 11.38
C LEU A 110 19.23 7.21 10.92
N ILE A 111 18.30 7.57 11.79
CA ILE A 111 17.14 8.42 11.51
C ILE A 111 17.31 9.78 12.19
N ALA A 112 16.96 10.84 11.50
CA ALA A 112 16.97 12.19 12.04
C ALA A 112 15.76 12.43 12.96
N ASP A 113 15.96 13.16 14.06
CA ASP A 113 14.87 13.72 14.86
C ASP A 113 14.34 14.99 14.16
N ILE A 114 13.06 15.00 13.82
CA ILE A 114 12.37 16.10 13.13
C ILE A 114 11.41 16.87 14.05
N SER A 115 11.49 16.67 15.37
CA SER A 115 10.58 17.28 16.35
C SER A 115 10.53 18.80 16.25
N GLU A 116 11.67 19.46 16.00
CA GLU A 116 11.75 20.90 15.87
C GLU A 116 11.30 21.41 14.49
N ASP A 117 11.39 20.56 13.47
CA ASP A 117 11.07 20.91 12.09
C ASP A 117 9.56 20.75 11.80
N LEU A 118 8.98 19.63 12.23
CA LEU A 118 7.61 19.20 11.89
C LEU A 118 6.54 20.28 12.10
N PRO A 119 6.53 21.08 13.17
CA PRO A 119 5.52 22.13 13.40
C PRO A 119 5.45 23.22 12.33
N ASN A 120 6.46 23.29 11.45
CA ASN A 120 6.50 24.25 10.36
C ASN A 120 5.75 23.80 9.10
N TYR A 121 5.27 22.57 9.05
CA TYR A 121 4.68 21.91 7.88
C TYR A 121 3.18 21.67 8.09
N GLU A 122 2.36 22.56 7.53
CA GLU A 122 0.91 22.65 7.82
C GLU A 122 0.13 21.38 7.43
N ASN A 123 0.48 20.75 6.30
CA ASN A 123 -0.25 19.58 5.82
C ASN A 123 0.11 18.34 6.63
N LEU A 124 1.38 18.18 7.01
CA LEU A 124 1.82 17.12 7.94
C LEU A 124 1.15 17.28 9.32
N MET A 125 1.04 18.52 9.81
CA MET A 125 0.41 18.81 11.10
C MET A 125 -1.10 18.53 11.13
N LYS A 126 -1.77 18.31 10.00
CA LYS A 126 -3.14 17.80 9.98
C LYS A 126 -3.24 16.37 10.54
N TYR A 127 -2.13 15.64 10.54
CA TYR A 127 -1.99 14.27 11.03
C TYR A 127 -1.15 14.17 12.31
N GLU A 128 -1.09 15.26 13.10
CA GLU A 128 -0.30 15.33 14.34
C GLU A 128 -0.61 14.16 15.29
N GLU A 129 -1.89 13.78 15.44
CA GLU A 129 -2.31 12.70 16.31
C GLU A 129 -1.72 11.35 15.85
N GLN A 130 -1.80 11.03 14.56
CA GLN A 130 -1.29 9.80 13.98
C GLN A 130 0.24 9.74 14.09
N ILE A 131 0.91 10.84 13.76
CA ILE A 131 2.37 10.96 13.85
C ILE A 131 2.82 10.81 15.31
N SER A 132 2.13 11.45 16.24
CA SER A 132 2.44 11.39 17.67
C SER A 132 2.31 9.97 18.20
N LEU A 133 1.18 9.31 17.94
CA LEU A 133 0.92 7.95 18.41
C LEU A 133 1.93 6.93 17.87
N PHE A 134 2.33 7.09 16.62
CA PHE A 134 3.36 6.24 16.02
C PHE A 134 4.71 6.41 16.72
N ASN A 135 5.14 7.66 16.91
CA ASN A 135 6.42 7.97 17.57
C ASN A 135 6.40 7.65 19.06
N ASP A 136 5.27 7.77 19.75
CA ASP A 136 5.12 7.34 21.14
C ASP A 136 5.42 5.85 21.29
N SER A 137 5.02 5.02 20.32
CA SER A 137 5.33 3.58 20.31
C SER A 137 6.84 3.31 20.14
N ILE A 138 7.53 4.09 19.32
CA ILE A 138 9.00 4.01 19.17
C ILE A 138 9.67 4.47 20.45
N ASN A 139 9.29 5.65 20.97
CA ASN A 139 9.86 6.27 22.16
C ASN A 139 9.73 5.37 23.40
N GLU A 140 8.58 4.68 23.56
CA GLU A 140 8.36 3.73 24.66
C GLU A 140 9.36 2.55 24.60
N VAL A 141 9.62 2.03 23.41
CA VAL A 141 10.51 0.87 23.23
C VAL A 141 11.98 1.23 23.43
N ILE A 142 12.44 2.32 22.83
CA ILE A 142 13.86 2.71 22.86
C ILE A 142 14.22 3.65 24.00
N GLY A 143 13.23 4.18 24.75
CA GLY A 143 13.45 5.05 25.90
C GLY A 143 13.93 6.46 25.54
N THR A 144 13.47 7.02 24.44
CA THR A 144 13.77 8.38 23.97
C THR A 144 12.51 9.25 23.94
N GLU A 145 12.68 10.51 23.55
CA GLU A 145 11.58 11.44 23.27
C GLU A 145 11.92 12.17 21.97
N GLY A 146 11.10 12.01 20.92
CA GLY A 146 11.35 12.64 19.64
C GLY A 146 10.30 12.27 18.60
N VAL A 147 10.36 12.93 17.46
CA VAL A 147 9.59 12.59 16.26
C VAL A 147 10.60 12.16 15.19
N TYR A 148 10.59 10.90 14.87
CA TYR A 148 11.57 10.29 13.97
C TYR A 148 10.95 9.86 12.64
N ALA A 149 9.64 9.54 12.63
CA ALA A 149 9.01 8.97 11.47
C ALA A 149 7.57 9.46 11.29
N ILE A 150 7.11 9.47 10.05
CA ILE A 150 5.76 9.82 9.63
C ILE A 150 5.12 8.52 9.14
N PRO A 151 4.06 8.01 9.82
CA PRO A 151 3.44 6.76 9.40
C PRO A 151 2.86 6.85 7.99
N ALA A 152 2.94 5.75 7.25
CA ALA A 152 2.32 5.62 5.94
C ALA A 152 0.84 5.26 6.06
N GLU A 153 0.06 5.60 5.06
CA GLU A 153 -1.38 5.31 4.98
C GLU A 153 -2.20 5.92 6.14
N MET A 154 -1.83 7.12 6.60
CA MET A 154 -2.62 7.84 7.60
C MET A 154 -4.00 8.23 7.07
N ASN A 155 -4.97 8.39 7.97
CA ASN A 155 -6.32 8.84 7.65
C ASN A 155 -6.87 9.70 8.80
N SER A 156 -7.43 10.86 8.50
CA SER A 156 -7.99 11.77 9.50
C SER A 156 -9.44 11.45 9.90
N ASN A 157 -10.12 10.56 9.17
CA ASN A 157 -11.55 10.30 9.38
C ASN A 157 -11.87 9.34 10.53
N GLY A 158 -10.84 8.79 11.20
CA GLY A 158 -10.99 7.78 12.25
C GLY A 158 -11.43 6.43 11.69
N PRO A 159 -11.48 5.39 12.55
CA PRO A 159 -11.90 4.06 12.13
C PRO A 159 -13.27 4.10 11.46
N THR A 160 -13.33 3.64 10.20
CA THR A 160 -14.57 3.57 9.43
C THR A 160 -15.32 2.28 9.72
N GLU A 161 -16.64 2.27 9.45
CA GLU A 161 -17.41 1.05 9.56
C GLU A 161 -16.96 0.03 8.50
N TYR A 162 -16.90 -1.25 8.91
CA TYR A 162 -16.61 -2.34 7.98
C TYR A 162 -17.61 -2.34 6.80
N LYS A 163 -17.06 -2.43 5.59
CA LYS A 163 -17.84 -2.62 4.35
C LYS A 163 -17.28 -3.83 3.61
N GLU A 164 -18.16 -4.74 3.18
CA GLU A 164 -17.75 -5.97 2.49
C GLU A 164 -16.96 -5.68 1.21
N ASP A 165 -17.32 -4.61 0.50
CA ASP A 165 -16.66 -4.20 -0.75
C ASP A 165 -15.19 -3.75 -0.54
N THR A 166 -14.82 -3.40 0.69
CA THR A 166 -13.47 -2.93 1.04
C THR A 166 -12.55 -4.03 1.58
N VAL A 167 -13.01 -5.27 1.62
CA VAL A 167 -12.17 -6.39 2.10
C VAL A 167 -10.90 -6.52 1.28
N ALA A 168 -9.76 -6.31 1.94
CA ALA A 168 -8.46 -6.30 1.27
C ALA A 168 -8.10 -7.65 0.64
N VAL A 169 -8.35 -8.75 1.36
CA VAL A 169 -7.96 -10.10 0.94
C VAL A 169 -9.13 -11.08 1.02
N MET A 170 -9.69 -11.41 -0.12
CA MET A 170 -10.74 -12.44 -0.25
C MET A 170 -10.69 -13.06 -1.66
N PRO A 171 -11.16 -14.31 -1.86
CA PRO A 171 -11.18 -14.92 -3.18
C PRO A 171 -12.20 -14.23 -4.12
N ARG A 172 -11.74 -13.87 -5.33
CA ARG A 172 -12.54 -13.24 -6.38
C ARG A 172 -12.35 -13.96 -7.71
N LEU A 173 -13.46 -14.23 -8.41
CA LEU A 173 -13.47 -14.85 -9.75
C LEU A 173 -14.08 -13.90 -10.77
N GLU A 174 -13.69 -14.04 -12.02
CA GLU A 174 -14.36 -13.43 -13.15
C GLU A 174 -15.80 -13.99 -13.22
N TRP A 175 -16.78 -13.09 -13.12
CA TRP A 175 -18.14 -13.49 -12.77
C TRP A 175 -18.87 -14.23 -13.89
N ASP A 176 -18.68 -13.85 -15.14
CA ASP A 176 -19.28 -14.56 -16.28
C ASP A 176 -18.72 -15.97 -16.44
N HIS A 177 -17.41 -16.17 -16.29
CA HIS A 177 -16.78 -17.47 -16.32
C HIS A 177 -17.35 -18.39 -15.22
N TYR A 178 -17.52 -17.86 -13.99
CA TYR A 178 -18.15 -18.61 -12.90
C TYR A 178 -19.59 -19.01 -13.23
N VAL A 179 -20.38 -18.07 -13.79
CA VAL A 179 -21.78 -18.31 -14.17
C VAL A 179 -21.86 -19.33 -15.31
N GLU A 180 -21.00 -19.24 -16.32
CA GLU A 180 -21.02 -20.11 -17.48
C GLU A 180 -20.63 -21.55 -17.17
N VAL A 181 -19.79 -21.79 -16.15
CA VAL A 181 -19.52 -23.18 -15.68
C VAL A 181 -20.62 -23.72 -14.75
N GLY A 182 -21.74 -22.98 -14.63
CA GLY A 182 -22.95 -23.39 -13.91
C GLY A 182 -23.10 -22.84 -12.52
N ALA A 183 -22.32 -21.83 -12.12
CA ALA A 183 -22.31 -21.21 -10.79
C ALA A 183 -22.40 -22.27 -9.65
N PRO A 184 -21.45 -23.22 -9.60
CA PRO A 184 -21.52 -24.32 -8.65
C PRO A 184 -21.48 -23.82 -7.21
N GLU A 185 -22.26 -24.46 -6.34
CA GLU A 185 -22.16 -24.25 -4.89
C GLU A 185 -20.75 -24.68 -4.41
N MET A 186 -20.11 -23.84 -3.62
CA MET A 186 -18.77 -24.10 -3.08
C MET A 186 -18.82 -24.07 -1.56
N LYS A 187 -18.58 -25.21 -0.92
CA LYS A 187 -18.62 -25.37 0.54
C LYS A 187 -17.26 -25.23 1.19
N ASN A 188 -16.21 -25.48 0.44
CA ASN A 188 -14.83 -25.52 0.92
C ASN A 188 -13.84 -25.38 -0.24
N LEU A 189 -12.55 -25.32 0.09
CA LEU A 189 -11.46 -25.15 -0.89
C LEU A 189 -11.37 -26.25 -1.95
N ASP A 190 -11.82 -27.44 -1.67
CA ASP A 190 -11.81 -28.52 -2.68
C ASP A 190 -12.87 -28.24 -3.76
N ASP A 191 -14.06 -27.75 -3.37
CA ASP A 191 -15.09 -27.32 -4.32
C ASP A 191 -14.60 -26.09 -5.14
N LEU A 192 -13.87 -25.19 -4.52
CA LEU A 192 -13.23 -24.07 -5.22
C LEU A 192 -12.21 -24.57 -6.28
N LEU A 193 -11.35 -25.53 -5.93
CA LEU A 193 -10.40 -26.14 -6.87
C LEU A 193 -11.10 -26.79 -8.05
N ASP A 194 -12.18 -27.53 -7.79
CA ASP A 194 -12.98 -28.17 -8.84
C ASP A 194 -13.65 -27.12 -9.76
N THR A 195 -14.09 -26.00 -9.18
CA THR A 195 -14.67 -24.88 -9.93
C THR A 195 -13.60 -24.19 -10.79
N LEU A 196 -12.44 -23.89 -10.24
CA LEU A 196 -11.30 -23.33 -10.96
C LEU A 196 -10.85 -24.25 -12.11
N LYS A 197 -10.87 -25.56 -11.89
CA LYS A 197 -10.55 -26.53 -12.95
C LYS A 197 -11.55 -26.46 -14.10
N LYS A 198 -12.84 -26.38 -13.80
CA LYS A 198 -13.89 -26.23 -14.81
C LYS A 198 -13.72 -24.92 -15.59
N ILE A 199 -13.42 -23.81 -14.90
CA ILE A 199 -13.18 -22.52 -15.55
C ILE A 199 -11.96 -22.61 -16.47
N GLN A 200 -10.82 -23.08 -15.99
CA GLN A 200 -9.61 -23.19 -16.80
C GLN A 200 -9.77 -24.13 -17.99
N ASP A 201 -10.56 -25.22 -17.87
CA ASP A 201 -10.86 -26.13 -18.98
C ASP A 201 -11.81 -25.50 -20.01
N ALA A 202 -12.76 -24.66 -19.58
CA ALA A 202 -13.65 -23.92 -20.46
C ALA A 202 -12.96 -22.75 -21.16
N TYR A 203 -12.04 -22.08 -20.46
CA TYR A 203 -11.30 -20.92 -20.92
C TYR A 203 -9.78 -21.15 -20.83
N PRO A 204 -9.22 -22.10 -21.63
CA PRO A 204 -7.81 -22.46 -21.56
C PRO A 204 -6.87 -21.39 -22.13
N THR A 205 -7.43 -20.40 -22.84
CA THR A 205 -6.72 -19.23 -23.37
C THR A 205 -7.57 -17.98 -23.24
N ASN A 206 -6.91 -16.82 -23.12
CA ASN A 206 -7.56 -15.52 -23.21
C ASN A 206 -7.96 -15.18 -24.66
N GLU A 207 -8.52 -13.99 -24.89
CA GLU A 207 -8.93 -13.52 -26.22
C GLU A 207 -7.77 -13.42 -27.23
N ALA A 208 -6.55 -13.18 -26.76
CA ALA A 208 -5.35 -13.13 -27.59
C ALA A 208 -4.80 -14.51 -27.94
N GLY A 209 -5.33 -15.58 -27.34
CA GLY A 209 -4.87 -16.95 -27.52
C GLY A 209 -3.76 -17.39 -26.57
N ASP A 210 -3.42 -16.57 -25.58
CA ASP A 210 -2.44 -16.88 -24.55
C ASP A 210 -3.05 -17.79 -23.49
N LYS A 211 -2.23 -18.71 -22.98
CA LYS A 211 -2.65 -19.68 -21.98
C LYS A 211 -3.06 -18.99 -20.67
N THR A 212 -4.16 -19.48 -20.09
CA THR A 212 -4.70 -19.03 -18.78
C THR A 212 -4.37 -20.01 -17.68
N TYR A 213 -4.39 -19.52 -16.44
CA TYR A 213 -4.20 -20.30 -15.22
C TYR A 213 -5.18 -19.83 -14.14
N ALA A 214 -5.54 -20.72 -13.24
CA ALA A 214 -6.38 -20.34 -12.10
C ALA A 214 -5.65 -19.37 -11.16
N LEU A 215 -4.38 -19.63 -10.89
CA LEU A 215 -3.54 -18.89 -9.96
C LEU A 215 -2.21 -18.51 -10.60
N SER A 216 -1.75 -17.30 -10.36
CA SER A 216 -0.41 -16.83 -10.70
C SER A 216 0.18 -16.14 -9.48
N LEU A 217 1.35 -16.57 -9.02
CA LEU A 217 2.07 -16.06 -7.85
C LEU A 217 3.33 -15.32 -8.32
N TRP A 218 3.95 -14.58 -7.42
CA TRP A 218 5.22 -13.88 -7.69
C TRP A 218 6.11 -13.93 -6.46
N PRO A 219 7.44 -14.13 -6.60
CA PRO A 219 8.37 -14.26 -5.50
C PRO A 219 9.01 -12.95 -5.04
N ASP A 220 8.81 -11.82 -5.73
CA ASP A 220 9.56 -10.59 -5.50
C ASP A 220 9.53 -10.10 -4.05
N TRP A 221 8.36 -10.13 -3.44
CA TRP A 221 8.17 -9.54 -2.12
C TRP A 221 8.90 -10.26 -0.98
N ASP A 222 9.18 -11.55 -1.14
CA ASP A 222 9.87 -12.36 -0.12
C ASP A 222 10.90 -13.34 -0.69
N GLY A 223 11.13 -13.29 -2.01
CA GLY A 223 12.04 -14.18 -2.72
C GLY A 223 11.54 -15.63 -2.91
N THR A 224 10.34 -15.96 -2.39
CA THR A 224 9.86 -17.36 -2.32
C THR A 224 8.39 -17.55 -2.65
N SER A 225 7.62 -16.50 -2.86
CA SER A 225 6.14 -16.47 -2.95
C SER A 225 5.41 -16.86 -1.65
N ILE A 226 6.09 -16.98 -0.53
CA ILE A 226 5.47 -17.32 0.77
C ILE A 226 4.56 -16.18 1.24
N GLU A 227 4.89 -14.92 0.95
CA GLU A 227 4.01 -13.80 1.27
C GLU A 227 2.62 -13.95 0.64
N ASN A 228 2.53 -14.47 -0.57
CA ASN A 228 1.24 -14.81 -1.17
C ASN A 228 0.47 -15.84 -0.31
N VAL A 229 1.16 -16.83 0.27
CA VAL A 229 0.55 -17.83 1.19
C VAL A 229 0.09 -17.17 2.48
N ASN A 230 0.93 -16.28 3.05
CA ASN A 230 0.62 -15.55 4.28
C ASN A 230 -0.69 -14.78 4.14
N GLN A 231 -0.89 -14.09 3.02
CA GLN A 231 -2.12 -13.34 2.77
C GLN A 231 -3.35 -14.23 2.63
N LEU A 232 -3.24 -15.40 2.01
CA LEU A 232 -4.36 -16.34 1.87
C LEU A 232 -4.87 -16.88 3.21
N THR A 233 -4.07 -16.85 4.29
CA THR A 233 -4.56 -17.26 5.63
C THR A 233 -5.73 -16.41 6.11
N LYS A 234 -5.82 -15.17 5.64
CA LYS A 234 -6.90 -14.23 5.96
C LYS A 234 -8.28 -14.74 5.52
N TRP A 235 -8.35 -15.63 4.54
CA TRP A 235 -9.63 -16.27 4.15
C TRP A 235 -10.24 -17.11 5.27
N TYR A 236 -9.43 -17.52 6.25
CA TYR A 236 -9.82 -18.41 7.35
C TYR A 236 -9.59 -17.79 8.73
N GLY A 237 -9.72 -16.47 8.81
CA GLY A 237 -9.75 -15.73 10.07
C GLY A 237 -8.42 -15.66 10.80
N GLN A 238 -7.31 -15.85 10.10
CA GLN A 238 -5.98 -15.79 10.69
C GLN A 238 -5.02 -14.95 9.84
N GLU A 239 -4.19 -14.17 10.51
CA GLU A 239 -3.11 -13.40 9.90
C GLU A 239 -1.76 -13.92 10.38
N VAL A 240 -0.79 -14.02 9.47
CA VAL A 240 0.58 -14.38 9.81
C VAL A 240 1.31 -13.17 10.40
N ASN A 241 1.90 -13.35 11.58
CA ASN A 241 2.79 -12.38 12.20
C ASN A 241 4.05 -13.11 12.69
N GLY A 242 5.12 -13.03 11.91
CA GLY A 242 6.35 -13.78 12.15
C GLY A 242 6.11 -15.29 12.22
N SER A 243 6.30 -15.89 13.39
CA SER A 243 6.16 -17.34 13.60
C SER A 243 4.81 -17.76 14.17
N ILE A 244 3.84 -16.87 14.22
CA ILE A 244 2.52 -17.11 14.80
C ILE A 244 1.39 -16.76 13.83
N LEU A 245 0.20 -17.27 14.12
CA LEU A 245 -1.06 -16.90 13.50
C LEU A 245 -1.91 -16.16 14.54
N LEU A 246 -2.37 -14.97 14.18
CA LEU A 246 -3.30 -14.15 14.96
C LEU A 246 -4.71 -14.39 14.43
N GLY A 247 -5.61 -14.83 15.29
CA GLY A 247 -7.00 -15.11 14.92
C GLY A 247 -7.94 -13.93 15.18
N THR A 248 -9.04 -13.85 14.43
CA THR A 248 -10.12 -12.87 14.65
C THR A 248 -10.77 -13.00 16.03
N ASP A 249 -10.63 -14.15 16.68
CA ASP A 249 -11.06 -14.44 18.04
C ASP A 249 -10.00 -14.11 19.11
N ASN A 250 -8.95 -13.39 18.74
CA ASN A 250 -7.76 -13.09 19.56
C ASN A 250 -6.93 -14.32 19.93
N SER A 251 -7.11 -15.44 19.24
CA SER A 251 -6.25 -16.61 19.42
C SER A 251 -4.85 -16.35 18.86
N ILE A 252 -3.85 -16.94 19.52
CA ILE A 252 -2.47 -16.95 19.05
C ILE A 252 -2.04 -18.41 18.94
N THR A 253 -1.71 -18.84 17.73
CA THR A 253 -1.28 -20.21 17.46
C THR A 253 0.07 -20.22 16.71
N PRO A 254 0.90 -21.25 16.89
CA PRO A 254 2.14 -21.35 16.11
C PRO A 254 1.86 -21.46 14.60
N LEU A 255 2.69 -20.87 13.77
CA LEU A 255 2.62 -20.99 12.30
C LEU A 255 2.64 -22.46 11.84
N THR A 256 3.30 -23.33 12.62
CA THR A 256 3.44 -24.78 12.35
C THR A 256 2.22 -25.60 12.76
N ASP A 257 1.15 -24.98 13.26
CA ASP A 257 -0.09 -25.67 13.60
C ASP A 257 -0.71 -26.29 12.35
N LYS A 258 -0.91 -27.62 12.38
CA LYS A 258 -1.46 -28.35 11.22
C LYS A 258 -2.94 -28.11 10.99
N ASP A 259 -3.63 -27.60 11.98
CA ASP A 259 -5.05 -27.22 11.90
C ASP A 259 -5.23 -25.73 11.60
N GLY A 260 -4.14 -24.96 11.60
CA GLY A 260 -4.13 -23.54 11.30
C GLY A 260 -4.29 -23.21 9.80
N ALA A 261 -4.70 -21.96 9.54
CA ALA A 261 -4.96 -21.48 8.18
C ALA A 261 -3.73 -21.57 7.28
N TYR A 262 -2.53 -21.35 7.80
CA TYR A 262 -1.30 -21.44 7.01
C TYR A 262 -1.12 -22.82 6.38
N TYR A 263 -1.26 -23.89 7.17
CA TYR A 263 -1.14 -25.25 6.67
C TYR A 263 -2.30 -25.61 5.71
N LYS A 264 -3.49 -25.06 5.96
CA LYS A 264 -4.67 -25.20 5.08
C LYS A 264 -4.37 -24.58 3.69
N MET A 265 -3.75 -23.38 3.65
CA MET A 265 -3.41 -22.71 2.40
C MET A 265 -2.26 -23.37 1.65
N LEU A 266 -1.24 -23.87 2.34
CA LEU A 266 -0.19 -24.69 1.71
C LEU A 266 -0.77 -25.93 1.04
N LYS A 267 -1.74 -26.61 1.67
CA LYS A 267 -2.45 -27.75 1.05
C LYS A 267 -3.26 -27.34 -0.17
N PHE A 268 -3.94 -26.19 -0.10
CA PHE A 268 -4.71 -25.65 -1.22
C PHE A 268 -3.82 -25.41 -2.43
N LEU A 269 -2.71 -24.68 -2.26
CA LEU A 269 -1.77 -24.39 -3.32
C LEU A 269 -1.06 -25.67 -3.85
N TYR A 270 -0.72 -26.61 -2.96
CA TYR A 270 -0.18 -27.89 -3.38
C TYR A 270 -1.15 -28.65 -4.28
N LYS A 271 -2.43 -28.76 -3.91
CA LYS A 271 -3.46 -29.39 -4.72
C LYS A 271 -3.67 -28.66 -6.05
N ALA A 272 -3.76 -27.32 -5.99
CA ALA A 272 -3.87 -26.50 -7.19
C ALA A 272 -2.73 -26.78 -8.19
N ASN A 273 -1.50 -26.86 -7.69
CA ASN A 273 -0.34 -27.19 -8.52
C ASN A 273 -0.43 -28.61 -9.12
N GLN A 274 -0.84 -29.61 -8.34
CA GLN A 274 -1.03 -30.98 -8.84
C GLN A 274 -2.13 -31.06 -9.92
N MET A 275 -3.13 -30.17 -9.88
CA MET A 275 -4.19 -30.08 -10.89
C MET A 275 -3.80 -29.24 -12.12
N GLY A 276 -2.58 -28.66 -12.13
CA GLY A 276 -2.10 -27.78 -13.21
C GLY A 276 -2.81 -26.42 -13.25
N LEU A 277 -3.28 -25.94 -12.10
CA LEU A 277 -3.99 -24.69 -11.95
C LEU A 277 -3.07 -23.50 -11.64
N VAL A 278 -1.85 -23.77 -11.17
CA VAL A 278 -0.85 -22.74 -10.86
C VAL A 278 -0.02 -22.45 -12.11
N ASP A 279 0.14 -21.18 -12.41
CA ASP A 279 1.04 -20.69 -13.46
C ASP A 279 2.47 -21.16 -13.17
N PRO A 280 3.14 -21.89 -14.10
CA PRO A 280 4.50 -22.37 -13.91
C PRO A 280 5.53 -21.24 -13.78
N ASP A 281 5.25 -20.04 -14.30
CA ASP A 281 6.13 -18.88 -14.16
C ASP A 281 6.10 -18.30 -12.72
N SER A 282 5.16 -18.72 -11.88
CA SER A 282 5.00 -18.26 -10.49
C SER A 282 6.27 -18.38 -9.62
N ALA A 283 7.22 -19.20 -10.01
CA ALA A 283 8.47 -19.36 -9.28
C ALA A 283 9.59 -18.39 -9.70
N THR A 284 9.40 -17.67 -10.82
CA THR A 284 10.48 -16.90 -11.46
C THR A 284 10.05 -15.56 -12.04
N GLN A 285 8.75 -15.31 -12.16
CA GLN A 285 8.24 -14.03 -12.67
C GLN A 285 8.31 -12.97 -11.60
N ASP A 286 8.51 -11.73 -12.02
CA ASP A 286 8.38 -10.57 -11.16
C ASP A 286 6.91 -10.12 -11.00
N TRP A 287 6.68 -9.16 -10.10
CA TRP A 287 5.37 -8.60 -9.84
C TRP A 287 4.77 -7.93 -11.10
N ASN A 288 5.58 -7.22 -11.90
CA ASN A 288 5.12 -6.56 -13.12
C ASN A 288 4.59 -7.59 -14.13
N ALA A 289 5.32 -8.68 -14.35
CA ALA A 289 4.87 -9.77 -15.22
C ALA A 289 3.58 -10.44 -14.71
N ALA A 290 3.40 -10.56 -13.39
CA ALA A 290 2.16 -11.07 -12.81
C ALA A 290 1.00 -10.09 -13.06
N CYS A 291 1.20 -8.78 -12.87
CA CYS A 291 0.20 -7.75 -13.16
C CYS A 291 -0.19 -7.72 -14.65
N ASP A 292 0.77 -7.85 -15.54
CA ASP A 292 0.49 -7.93 -16.99
C ASP A 292 -0.40 -9.13 -17.34
N LYS A 293 -0.17 -10.28 -16.71
CA LYS A 293 -1.06 -11.45 -16.90
C LYS A 293 -2.47 -11.19 -16.39
N MET A 294 -2.62 -10.41 -15.30
CA MET A 294 -3.94 -10.00 -14.79
C MET A 294 -4.65 -9.10 -15.80
N ARG A 295 -3.98 -8.05 -16.31
CA ARG A 295 -4.52 -7.15 -17.36
C ARG A 295 -4.91 -7.88 -18.64
N GLN A 296 -4.17 -8.93 -18.99
CA GLN A 296 -4.42 -9.76 -20.18
C GLN A 296 -5.54 -10.79 -19.98
N GLY A 297 -6.18 -10.88 -18.81
CA GLY A 297 -7.20 -11.90 -18.54
C GLY A 297 -6.65 -13.32 -18.52
N ARG A 298 -5.44 -13.52 -18.05
CA ARG A 298 -4.75 -14.83 -18.02
C ARG A 298 -4.82 -15.53 -16.67
N VAL A 299 -5.43 -14.89 -15.66
CA VAL A 299 -5.52 -15.40 -14.27
C VAL A 299 -6.96 -15.41 -13.84
N HIS A 300 -7.52 -16.55 -13.43
CA HIS A 300 -8.95 -16.69 -13.13
C HIS A 300 -9.32 -16.37 -11.69
N LEU A 301 -8.39 -16.44 -10.72
CA LEU A 301 -8.63 -16.16 -9.32
C LEU A 301 -7.72 -15.03 -8.83
N PHE A 302 -8.31 -13.98 -8.29
CA PHE A 302 -7.65 -12.91 -7.55
C PHE A 302 -7.97 -13.02 -6.06
N TRP A 303 -7.14 -12.43 -5.22
CA TRP A 303 -7.37 -12.41 -3.77
C TRP A 303 -7.12 -11.07 -3.10
N TYR A 304 -6.33 -10.17 -3.68
CA TYR A 304 -6.22 -8.80 -3.20
C TYR A 304 -7.29 -7.89 -3.85
N ASN A 305 -7.70 -6.87 -3.12
CA ASN A 305 -8.65 -5.88 -3.65
C ASN A 305 -8.08 -5.07 -4.83
N TRP A 306 -6.78 -4.77 -4.85
CA TRP A 306 -6.13 -4.04 -5.95
C TRP A 306 -5.98 -4.89 -7.24
N GLN A 307 -5.91 -6.21 -7.15
CA GLN A 307 -5.73 -7.07 -8.34
C GLN A 307 -6.88 -6.93 -9.34
N TYR A 308 -8.11 -6.81 -8.87
CA TYR A 308 -9.23 -6.65 -9.80
C TYR A 308 -9.22 -5.29 -10.52
N GLY A 309 -8.54 -4.29 -9.98
CA GLY A 309 -8.30 -3.03 -10.66
C GLY A 309 -7.60 -3.18 -12.00
N PHE A 310 -6.73 -4.17 -12.15
CA PHE A 310 -6.08 -4.47 -13.43
C PHE A 310 -7.01 -5.08 -14.49
N TRP A 311 -8.24 -5.40 -14.15
CA TRP A 311 -9.21 -6.01 -15.07
C TRP A 311 -10.55 -5.30 -15.09
N ASN A 312 -11.10 -4.98 -13.93
CA ASN A 312 -12.43 -4.43 -13.81
C ASN A 312 -12.50 -3.02 -14.45
N SER A 313 -13.58 -2.80 -15.20
CA SER A 313 -13.90 -1.51 -15.79
C SER A 313 -15.41 -1.34 -15.89
N PRO A 314 -15.94 -0.14 -16.12
CA PRO A 314 -17.36 0.06 -16.33
C PRO A 314 -17.92 -0.80 -17.48
N ALA A 315 -17.22 -0.89 -18.61
CA ALA A 315 -17.62 -1.69 -19.76
C ALA A 315 -17.67 -3.20 -19.43
N LYS A 316 -16.65 -3.72 -18.71
CA LYS A 316 -16.65 -5.11 -18.27
C LYS A 316 -17.73 -5.36 -17.21
N GLY A 317 -18.02 -4.38 -16.37
CA GLY A 317 -19.14 -4.44 -15.42
C GLY A 317 -20.50 -4.58 -16.10
N GLU A 318 -20.75 -3.81 -17.16
CA GLU A 318 -21.94 -3.93 -18.00
C GLU A 318 -22.03 -5.30 -18.68
N ALA A 319 -20.90 -5.82 -19.15
CA ALA A 319 -20.77 -7.15 -19.74
C ALA A 319 -20.81 -8.29 -18.70
N ARG A 320 -20.79 -8.00 -17.41
CA ARG A 320 -20.70 -8.93 -16.28
C ARG A 320 -19.40 -9.72 -16.21
N GLN A 321 -18.33 -9.16 -16.71
CA GLN A 321 -16.97 -9.75 -16.77
C GLN A 321 -16.07 -9.29 -15.64
N ASN A 322 -16.58 -8.50 -14.71
CA ASN A 322 -15.83 -8.05 -13.55
C ASN A 322 -15.56 -9.21 -12.57
N TYR A 323 -14.37 -9.19 -11.97
CA TYR A 323 -14.07 -10.05 -10.82
C TYR A 323 -14.91 -9.63 -9.63
N ARG A 324 -15.48 -10.61 -8.95
CA ARG A 324 -16.32 -10.44 -7.76
C ARG A 324 -15.96 -11.45 -6.69
N GLY A 325 -16.23 -11.09 -5.43
CA GLY A 325 -16.16 -12.03 -4.32
C GLY A 325 -17.04 -13.26 -4.57
N ILE A 326 -16.56 -14.43 -4.19
CA ILE A 326 -17.23 -15.69 -4.44
C ILE A 326 -17.98 -16.20 -3.21
N PRO A 327 -19.10 -16.90 -3.40
CA PRO A 327 -19.85 -17.52 -2.32
C PRO A 327 -19.20 -18.86 -1.89
N LEU A 328 -18.11 -18.80 -1.16
CA LEU A 328 -17.48 -19.95 -0.52
C LEU A 328 -17.97 -20.03 0.92
N GLU A 329 -18.70 -21.10 1.27
CA GLU A 329 -19.48 -21.17 2.51
C GLU A 329 -18.62 -21.17 3.78
N ASP A 330 -17.41 -21.75 3.74
CA ASP A 330 -16.55 -21.89 4.92
C ASP A 330 -15.56 -20.73 5.10
N LEU A 331 -15.74 -19.62 4.37
CA LEU A 331 -14.92 -18.43 4.58
C LEU A 331 -15.18 -17.81 5.96
N ASN A 332 -14.09 -17.39 6.59
CA ASN A 332 -14.08 -16.57 7.79
C ASN A 332 -13.01 -15.49 7.60
N ILE A 333 -13.39 -14.40 6.96
CA ILE A 333 -12.42 -13.39 6.51
C ILE A 333 -11.82 -12.65 7.71
N TYR A 334 -10.48 -12.63 7.78
CA TYR A 334 -9.73 -11.72 8.64
C TYR A 334 -9.62 -10.37 7.94
N GLN A 335 -10.18 -9.34 8.58
CA GLN A 335 -10.04 -7.97 8.14
C GLN A 335 -9.43 -7.17 9.30
N ALA A 336 -8.29 -6.56 9.08
CA ALA A 336 -7.74 -5.59 10.02
C ALA A 336 -8.63 -4.34 10.07
N SER A 337 -8.47 -3.52 11.11
CA SER A 337 -9.05 -2.19 11.12
C SER A 337 -8.48 -1.35 9.96
N ASP A 338 -9.12 -0.23 9.69
CA ASP A 338 -8.62 0.71 8.69
C ASP A 338 -7.28 1.37 9.10
N THR A 339 -6.76 2.19 8.21
CA THR A 339 -5.41 2.77 8.29
C THR A 339 -5.35 4.08 9.07
N TYR A 340 -6.28 4.36 10.02
CA TYR A 340 -6.30 5.64 10.76
C TYR A 340 -4.92 6.01 11.33
N TYR A 341 -4.23 5.06 11.93
CA TYR A 341 -2.89 5.24 12.51
C TYR A 341 -1.75 4.76 11.59
N GLY A 342 -2.03 4.49 10.34
CA GLY A 342 -1.06 3.95 9.39
C GLY A 342 -1.11 2.43 9.24
N ASP A 343 -0.40 1.92 8.23
CA ASP A 343 -0.38 0.50 7.85
C ASP A 343 0.74 -0.33 8.50
N GLY A 344 1.50 0.26 9.42
CA GLY A 344 2.65 -0.38 10.07
C GLY A 344 3.98 -0.09 9.41
N ARG A 345 4.02 0.76 8.38
CA ARG A 345 5.23 1.35 7.78
C ARG A 345 5.31 2.83 8.08
N ALA A 346 6.50 3.38 7.91
CA ALA A 346 6.71 4.82 8.08
C ALA A 346 7.81 5.35 7.17
N TRP A 347 7.72 6.63 6.88
CA TRP A 347 8.73 7.43 6.21
C TRP A 347 9.57 8.16 7.22
N ALA A 348 10.87 8.21 7.01
CA ALA A 348 11.81 8.94 7.85
C ALA A 348 12.86 9.67 7.01
N VAL A 349 13.55 10.62 7.61
CA VAL A 349 14.70 11.31 7.03
C VAL A 349 15.98 10.71 7.60
N GLY A 350 16.96 10.40 6.74
CA GLY A 350 18.24 9.86 7.16
C GLY A 350 19.03 10.84 8.01
N SER A 351 19.73 10.36 9.02
CA SER A 351 20.51 11.20 9.96
C SER A 351 21.72 11.92 9.32
N ASN A 352 22.16 11.47 8.14
CA ASN A 352 23.27 12.07 7.41
C ASN A 352 22.86 13.23 6.47
N VAL A 353 21.56 13.46 6.32
CA VAL A 353 21.01 14.51 5.46
C VAL A 353 21.34 15.89 6.04
N SER A 354 21.74 16.82 5.19
CA SER A 354 22.00 18.21 5.60
C SER A 354 20.71 18.91 6.03
N ASP A 355 20.79 19.96 6.87
CA ASP A 355 19.60 20.72 7.28
C ASP A 355 18.88 21.36 6.07
N GLU A 356 19.62 21.77 5.02
CA GLU A 356 19.07 22.34 3.80
C GLU A 356 18.29 21.27 3.00
N ASP A 357 18.87 20.09 2.79
CA ASP A 357 18.22 18.99 2.09
C ASP A 357 17.05 18.42 2.89
N LYS A 358 17.19 18.35 4.24
CA LYS A 358 16.10 17.94 5.15
C LYS A 358 14.88 18.86 4.99
N ALA A 359 15.10 20.18 4.91
CA ALA A 359 13.99 21.11 4.69
C ALA A 359 13.28 20.88 3.34
N ARG A 360 14.02 20.56 2.28
CA ARG A 360 13.46 20.21 0.96
C ARG A 360 12.69 18.89 0.99
N ILE A 361 13.20 17.89 1.70
CA ILE A 361 12.54 16.60 1.87
C ILE A 361 11.23 16.77 2.64
N LEU A 362 11.24 17.53 3.74
CA LEU A 362 10.04 17.77 4.53
C LEU A 362 9.00 18.61 3.80
N GLU A 363 9.42 19.60 2.98
CA GLU A 363 8.51 20.33 2.10
C GLU A 363 7.85 19.39 1.06
N PHE A 364 8.61 18.48 0.47
CA PHE A 364 8.07 17.45 -0.42
C PHE A 364 7.07 16.53 0.32
N MET A 365 7.41 16.05 1.51
CA MET A 365 6.50 15.22 2.32
C MET A 365 5.24 15.99 2.74
N ASP A 366 5.36 17.28 3.07
CA ASP A 366 4.21 18.14 3.38
C ASP A 366 3.26 18.27 2.19
N TRP A 367 3.82 18.49 0.99
CA TRP A 367 3.02 18.53 -0.22
C TRP A 367 2.31 17.18 -0.49
N LEU A 368 2.96 16.05 -0.25
CA LEU A 368 2.32 14.72 -0.36
C LEU A 368 1.08 14.58 0.52
N CYS A 369 1.01 15.30 1.64
CA CYS A 369 -0.14 15.35 2.56
C CYS A 369 -1.14 16.48 2.23
N SER A 370 -0.88 17.32 1.22
CA SER A 370 -1.80 18.36 0.79
C SER A 370 -2.90 17.81 -0.12
N PRO A 371 -4.05 18.50 -0.25
CA PRO A 371 -5.10 18.07 -1.19
C PRO A 371 -4.58 17.91 -2.63
N GLU A 372 -3.69 18.80 -3.08
CA GLU A 372 -3.08 18.70 -4.41
C GLU A 372 -2.18 17.48 -4.55
N GLY A 373 -1.29 17.23 -3.58
CA GLY A 373 -0.42 16.07 -3.56
C GLY A 373 -1.19 14.75 -3.50
N LEU A 374 -2.25 14.71 -2.69
CA LEU A 374 -3.15 13.55 -2.60
C LEU A 374 -3.91 13.30 -3.89
N THR A 375 -4.43 14.35 -4.54
CA THR A 375 -5.04 14.24 -5.86
C THR A 375 -4.07 13.68 -6.88
N MET A 376 -2.83 14.21 -6.89
CA MET A 376 -1.78 13.75 -7.81
C MET A 376 -1.43 12.27 -7.58
N GLN A 377 -1.30 11.85 -6.33
CA GLN A 377 -0.91 10.47 -5.98
C GLN A 377 -2.03 9.46 -6.26
N HIS A 378 -3.25 9.76 -5.88
CA HIS A 378 -4.35 8.78 -5.91
C HIS A 378 -5.21 8.84 -7.17
N ILE A 379 -5.30 10.01 -7.80
CA ILE A 379 -6.10 10.21 -9.00
C ILE A 379 -5.20 10.35 -10.23
N GLY A 380 -4.30 11.32 -10.22
CA GLY A 380 -3.39 11.63 -11.32
C GLY A 380 -3.55 13.06 -11.82
N GLN A 381 -3.24 13.31 -13.10
CA GLN A 381 -3.14 14.63 -13.69
C GLN A 381 -4.48 15.14 -14.23
N GLU A 382 -4.80 16.42 -13.94
CA GLU A 382 -5.91 17.13 -14.56
C GLU A 382 -5.73 17.22 -16.10
N GLY A 383 -6.84 17.10 -16.80
CA GLY A 383 -6.89 17.15 -18.27
C GLY A 383 -6.54 15.82 -18.95
N PHE A 384 -5.90 14.88 -18.25
CA PHE A 384 -5.61 13.54 -18.75
C PHE A 384 -6.44 12.47 -18.02
N ILE A 385 -6.39 12.43 -16.69
CA ILE A 385 -7.13 11.46 -15.88
C ILE A 385 -8.49 12.00 -15.47
N TYR A 386 -8.58 13.27 -15.11
CA TYR A 386 -9.84 13.90 -14.72
C TYR A 386 -9.95 15.33 -15.25
N THR A 387 -11.15 15.88 -15.16
CA THR A 387 -11.44 17.29 -15.41
C THR A 387 -12.18 17.88 -14.23
N VAL A 388 -11.95 19.16 -13.95
CA VAL A 388 -12.66 19.91 -12.91
C VAL A 388 -13.90 20.55 -13.50
N ASN A 389 -15.06 20.31 -12.88
CA ASN A 389 -16.35 20.90 -13.29
C ASN A 389 -16.51 22.33 -12.74
N ASP A 390 -17.49 23.09 -13.27
CA ASP A 390 -17.77 24.46 -12.83
C ASP A 390 -18.13 24.58 -11.33
N ASP A 391 -18.60 23.49 -10.72
CA ASP A 391 -18.96 23.41 -9.29
C ASP A 391 -17.80 22.89 -8.39
N GLY A 392 -16.62 22.66 -8.96
CA GLY A 392 -15.44 22.16 -8.27
C GLY A 392 -15.39 20.64 -8.12
N THR A 393 -16.40 19.90 -8.55
CA THR A 393 -16.35 18.43 -8.57
C THR A 393 -15.46 17.92 -9.70
N TYR A 394 -15.00 16.67 -9.59
CA TYR A 394 -14.18 16.01 -10.60
C TYR A 394 -15.02 15.08 -11.47
N THR A 395 -14.63 14.93 -12.72
CA THR A 395 -15.15 13.90 -13.61
C THR A 395 -13.98 13.16 -14.25
N LEU A 396 -13.94 11.84 -14.11
CA LEU A 396 -12.92 11.04 -14.77
C LEU A 396 -13.10 11.09 -16.29
N THR A 397 -11.99 11.18 -17.00
CA THR A 397 -11.94 10.98 -18.44
C THR A 397 -12.07 9.50 -18.79
N ASP A 398 -12.16 9.16 -20.09
CA ASP A 398 -12.12 7.77 -20.53
C ASP A 398 -10.83 7.06 -20.03
N ALA A 399 -9.68 7.74 -20.11
CA ALA A 399 -8.42 7.24 -19.58
C ALA A 399 -8.46 7.07 -18.07
N GLY A 400 -9.08 8.01 -17.36
CA GLY A 400 -9.24 7.94 -15.91
C GLY A 400 -10.11 6.78 -15.45
N MET A 401 -11.22 6.51 -16.15
CA MET A 401 -12.13 5.41 -15.81
C MET A 401 -11.51 4.02 -15.98
N THR A 402 -10.50 3.89 -16.84
CA THR A 402 -9.84 2.60 -17.10
C THR A 402 -8.37 2.58 -16.70
N ARG A 403 -7.89 3.59 -15.95
CA ARG A 403 -6.47 3.80 -15.63
C ARG A 403 -5.76 2.60 -15.03
N PHE A 404 -6.43 1.84 -14.18
CA PHE A 404 -5.85 0.62 -13.60
C PHE A 404 -5.86 -0.56 -14.57
N ALA A 405 -6.95 -0.73 -15.34
CA ALA A 405 -7.13 -1.87 -16.22
C ALA A 405 -6.36 -1.72 -17.55
N ASP A 406 -6.40 -0.52 -18.15
CA ASP A 406 -5.81 -0.27 -19.47
C ASP A 406 -4.40 0.34 -19.37
N ASP A 407 -4.01 0.84 -18.19
CA ASP A 407 -2.72 1.49 -17.92
C ASP A 407 -2.33 2.47 -19.04
N PRO A 408 -3.11 3.55 -19.24
CA PRO A 408 -2.97 4.41 -20.39
C PRO A 408 -1.62 5.11 -20.42
N GLN A 409 -1.07 5.25 -21.63
CA GLN A 409 0.17 6.00 -21.83
C GLN A 409 -0.09 7.49 -21.63
N VAL A 410 0.64 8.08 -20.68
CA VAL A 410 0.59 9.52 -20.41
C VAL A 410 1.28 10.26 -21.56
N PRO A 411 0.70 11.37 -22.06
CA PRO A 411 1.34 12.20 -23.07
C PRO A 411 2.76 12.66 -22.68
N GLU A 412 3.67 12.71 -23.65
CA GLU A 412 5.07 13.11 -23.42
C GLU A 412 5.21 14.52 -22.81
N GLU A 413 4.34 15.45 -23.17
CA GLU A 413 4.29 16.80 -22.59
C GLU A 413 3.95 16.80 -21.09
N LEU A 414 3.25 15.76 -20.61
CA LEU A 414 2.92 15.54 -19.21
C LEU A 414 3.93 14.63 -18.49
N GLY A 415 4.96 14.16 -19.18
CA GLY A 415 6.06 13.37 -18.62
C GLY A 415 6.18 11.96 -19.18
N GLY A 416 5.21 11.49 -19.98
CA GLY A 416 5.27 10.19 -20.62
C GLY A 416 5.17 9.01 -19.65
N GLY A 417 5.42 7.82 -20.15
CA GLY A 417 5.31 6.57 -19.40
C GLY A 417 3.87 6.08 -19.26
N SER A 418 3.68 4.94 -18.63
CA SER A 418 2.33 4.49 -18.27
C SER A 418 1.84 5.21 -17.02
N TRP A 419 0.52 5.27 -16.84
CA TRP A 419 -0.05 5.90 -15.64
C TRP A 419 0.39 5.15 -14.38
N THR A 420 0.35 3.81 -14.40
CA THR A 420 0.75 2.96 -13.27
C THR A 420 2.23 3.14 -12.92
N ASP A 421 3.14 3.19 -13.92
CA ASP A 421 4.57 3.39 -13.66
C ASP A 421 4.84 4.71 -12.93
N GLY A 422 4.05 5.74 -13.20
CA GLY A 422 4.23 7.04 -12.58
C GLY A 422 4.04 7.00 -11.06
N ASN A 423 2.92 6.47 -10.58
CA ASN A 423 2.57 6.56 -9.17
C ASN A 423 2.99 5.34 -8.33
N ASN A 424 3.27 4.18 -8.95
CA ASN A 424 3.60 2.95 -8.23
C ASN A 424 5.10 2.70 -8.06
N GLN A 425 5.98 3.59 -8.52
CA GLN A 425 7.42 3.35 -8.39
C GLN A 425 7.89 3.37 -6.94
N ILE A 426 7.35 4.24 -6.10
CA ILE A 426 7.53 4.20 -4.64
C ILE A 426 6.61 3.15 -4.01
N ASN A 427 5.36 3.05 -4.50
CA ASN A 427 4.35 2.11 -4.00
C ASN A 427 4.05 2.25 -2.49
N GLN A 428 4.20 3.46 -1.96
CA GLN A 428 3.88 3.77 -0.57
C GLN A 428 3.43 5.23 -0.46
N TRP A 429 2.34 5.48 0.25
CA TRP A 429 1.75 6.81 0.42
C TRP A 429 1.73 7.21 1.89
N LEU A 430 1.88 8.50 2.18
CA LEU A 430 1.78 9.02 3.55
C LEU A 430 0.33 9.04 4.04
N VAL A 431 -0.61 9.29 3.14
CA VAL A 431 -2.04 9.37 3.47
C VAL A 431 -2.81 8.41 2.60
N ALA A 432 -3.74 7.67 3.21
CA ALA A 432 -4.56 6.67 2.54
C ALA A 432 -5.52 7.29 1.53
N SER A 433 -5.84 6.55 0.47
CA SER A 433 -6.80 6.97 -0.57
C SER A 433 -8.23 7.16 -0.05
N ILE A 434 -8.54 6.60 1.14
CA ILE A 434 -9.84 6.78 1.83
C ILE A 434 -9.96 8.12 2.54
N GLU A 435 -8.90 8.94 2.60
CA GLU A 435 -8.97 10.31 3.11
C GLU A 435 -9.96 11.14 2.29
N MET A 436 -10.68 12.03 2.97
CA MET A 436 -11.70 12.87 2.33
C MET A 436 -11.05 14.07 1.63
N ASN A 437 -11.35 14.23 0.36
CA ASN A 437 -11.00 15.44 -0.37
C ASN A 437 -11.94 16.58 0.07
N PRO A 438 -11.44 17.64 0.69
CA PRO A 438 -12.26 18.74 1.19
C PRO A 438 -12.92 19.57 0.06
N GLU A 439 -12.41 19.47 -1.16
CA GLU A 439 -12.93 20.19 -2.33
C GLU A 439 -14.14 19.50 -2.95
N THR A 440 -14.09 18.18 -3.06
CA THR A 440 -15.15 17.39 -3.71
C THR A 440 -16.14 16.78 -2.73
N GLY A 441 -15.74 16.54 -1.47
CA GLY A 441 -16.52 15.82 -0.48
C GLY A 441 -16.55 14.29 -0.69
N GLU A 442 -15.73 13.78 -1.60
CA GLU A 442 -15.52 12.35 -1.88
C GLU A 442 -14.13 11.93 -1.38
N THR A 443 -13.85 10.64 -1.29
CA THR A 443 -12.50 10.17 -0.96
C THR A 443 -11.55 10.36 -2.15
N PHE A 444 -10.25 10.52 -1.89
CA PHE A 444 -9.25 10.60 -2.96
C PHE A 444 -9.17 9.34 -3.83
N GLY A 445 -9.62 8.18 -3.33
CA GLY A 445 -9.73 6.94 -4.08
C GLY A 445 -11.04 6.71 -4.81
N SER A 446 -11.98 7.67 -4.78
CA SER A 446 -13.29 7.53 -5.44
C SER A 446 -13.17 7.48 -6.97
N ASP A 447 -14.06 6.72 -7.57
CA ASP A 447 -14.30 6.75 -9.03
C ASP A 447 -15.39 7.79 -9.32
N TYR A 448 -15.00 9.06 -9.43
CA TYR A 448 -15.85 10.23 -9.56
C TYR A 448 -16.87 10.17 -10.70
#